data_7d8b3e852257cd8403ce4e80082c54d2
#
_entry.id   7d8b3e852257cd8403ce4e80082c54d2
#
_cell.length_a   1.000
_cell.length_b   1.000
_cell.length_c   1.000
_cell.angle_alpha   90.00
_cell.angle_beta   90.00
_cell.angle_gamma   90.00
#
_symmetry.space_group_name_H-M   'P 1'
#
loop_
_entity.id
_entity.type
_entity.pdbx_description
1 polymer ?
#
loop_
_entity_poly.entity_id
_entity_poly.type
_entity_poly.pdbx_seq_one_letter_code
_entity_poly.pdbx_strand_id
1 'polypeptide(L)'
;MPHLIEPHGGVLCELLVQGEKLNQLKKESLELISITLNDRQLCDIEMLLNGSFSPLKGYLTENEYNSVIENLCLTDGNIWPIPINLDVNEELCKNINNGDKVVLRDHEGVALAIL
;
A
#
# COMPACT_ATOMS: atom_id res chain seq x y z
N MET A 1 -7.28 28.55 16.74
CA MET A 1 -6.83 27.25 16.24
C MET A 1 -6.98 27.22 14.74
N PRO A 2 -5.94 26.93 13.98
CA PRO A 2 -6.12 26.71 12.57
C PRO A 2 -6.99 25.45 12.38
N HIS A 3 -8.01 25.59 11.58
CA HIS A 3 -8.82 24.44 11.18
C HIS A 3 -8.04 23.65 10.12
N LEU A 4 -7.70 22.41 10.43
CA LEU A 4 -7.18 21.50 9.43
C LEU A 4 -8.29 21.15 8.44
N ILE A 5 -7.96 21.10 7.17
CA ILE A 5 -8.87 20.59 6.16
C ILE A 5 -9.13 19.10 6.40
N GLU A 6 -10.32 18.64 6.07
CA GLU A 6 -10.63 17.22 6.16
C GLU A 6 -9.74 16.40 5.20
N PRO A 7 -9.33 15.21 5.62
CA PRO A 7 -8.61 14.31 4.71
C PRO A 7 -9.46 13.96 3.49
N HIS A 8 -8.82 13.75 2.36
CA HIS A 8 -9.52 13.31 1.16
C HIS A 8 -10.28 12.01 1.43
N GLY A 9 -11.54 11.95 1.04
CA GLY A 9 -12.43 10.83 1.35
C GLY A 9 -13.01 10.82 2.77
N GLY A 10 -12.69 11.80 3.59
CA GLY A 10 -13.27 12.00 4.92
C GLY A 10 -12.57 11.30 6.07
N VAL A 11 -11.68 10.35 5.81
CA VAL A 11 -10.99 9.56 6.84
C VAL A 11 -9.49 9.52 6.57
N LEU A 12 -8.69 9.87 7.58
CA LEU A 12 -7.25 9.71 7.53
C LEU A 12 -6.88 8.23 7.75
N CYS A 13 -6.25 7.62 6.74
CA CYS A 13 -5.81 6.23 6.79
C CYS A 13 -4.31 6.15 7.04
N GLU A 14 -3.90 6.31 8.27
CA GLU A 14 -2.52 6.16 8.70
C GLU A 14 -2.27 4.69 9.07
N LEU A 15 -1.36 4.04 8.34
CA LEU A 15 -1.14 2.59 8.42
C LEU A 15 0.12 2.21 9.21
N LEU A 16 0.86 3.18 9.72
CA LEU A 16 2.04 2.95 10.55
C LEU A 16 1.67 2.19 11.83
N VAL A 17 2.44 1.18 12.15
CA VAL A 17 2.27 0.38 13.36
C VAL A 17 3.42 0.61 14.33
N GLN A 18 3.15 0.47 15.62
CA GLN A 18 4.12 0.66 16.71
C GLN A 18 3.96 -0.43 17.77
N GLY A 19 4.95 -0.49 18.66
CA GLY A 19 4.89 -1.36 19.83
C GLY A 19 4.90 -2.85 19.51
N GLU A 20 4.10 -3.62 20.23
CA GLU A 20 4.04 -5.08 20.08
C GLU A 20 3.58 -5.53 18.69
N LYS A 21 2.64 -4.80 18.09
CA LYS A 21 2.18 -5.11 16.72
C LYS A 21 3.32 -5.00 15.71
N LEU A 22 4.17 -3.99 15.85
CA LEU A 22 5.37 -3.86 15.02
C LEU A 22 6.30 -5.06 15.19
N ASN A 23 6.54 -5.50 16.43
CA ASN A 23 7.39 -6.66 16.71
C ASN A 23 6.82 -7.96 16.15
N GLN A 24 5.50 -8.14 16.23
CA GLN A 24 4.81 -9.30 15.63
C GLN A 24 4.95 -9.31 14.12
N LEU A 25 4.73 -8.18 13.46
CA LEU A 25 4.86 -8.07 12.02
C LEU A 25 6.29 -8.27 11.55
N LYS A 26 7.27 -7.79 12.29
CA LYS A 26 8.69 -8.06 11.99
C LYS A 26 9.02 -9.54 12.02
N LYS A 27 8.51 -10.27 12.99
CA LYS A 27 8.68 -11.74 13.08
C LYS A 27 7.98 -12.44 11.93
N GLU A 28 6.74 -12.08 11.65
CA GLU A 28 5.95 -12.64 10.55
C GLU A 28 6.65 -12.42 9.20
N SER A 29 7.26 -11.26 9.00
CA SER A 29 7.93 -10.91 7.75
C SER A 29 9.09 -11.82 7.39
N LEU A 30 9.71 -12.48 8.37
CA LEU A 30 10.83 -13.40 8.12
C LEU A 30 10.42 -14.66 7.38
N GLU A 31 9.16 -15.03 7.43
CA GLU A 31 8.62 -16.26 6.81
C GLU A 31 7.86 -15.99 5.51
N LEU A 32 7.69 -14.73 5.14
CA LEU A 32 6.91 -14.35 3.97
C LEU A 32 7.78 -14.19 2.72
N ILE A 33 7.15 -14.40 1.56
CA ILE A 33 7.77 -14.09 0.27
C ILE A 33 8.04 -12.59 0.22
N SER A 34 9.25 -12.22 -0.20
CA SER A 34 9.67 -10.82 -0.28
C SER A 34 9.46 -10.24 -1.67
N ILE A 35 8.97 -9.01 -1.71
CA ILE A 35 8.94 -8.18 -2.91
C ILE A 35 9.86 -6.99 -2.66
N THR A 36 10.90 -6.83 -3.47
CA THR A 36 11.77 -5.65 -3.44
C THR A 36 11.12 -4.54 -4.26
N LEU A 37 10.86 -3.42 -3.61
CA LEU A 37 10.20 -2.28 -4.23
C LEU A 37 11.20 -1.46 -5.07
N ASN A 38 10.75 -0.95 -6.22
CA ASN A 38 11.48 0.05 -6.97
C ASN A 38 11.29 1.45 -6.35
N ASP A 39 11.99 2.45 -6.88
CA ASP A 39 11.97 3.80 -6.30
C ASP A 39 10.57 4.44 -6.28
N ARG A 40 9.78 4.24 -7.33
CA ARG A 40 8.39 4.72 -7.36
C ARG A 40 7.54 4.04 -6.29
N GLN A 41 7.64 2.72 -6.20
CA GLN A 41 6.90 1.93 -5.22
C GLN A 41 7.29 2.27 -3.78
N LEU A 42 8.57 2.58 -3.54
CA LEU A 42 9.05 3.07 -2.24
C LEU A 42 8.40 4.40 -1.85
N CYS A 43 8.32 5.34 -2.78
CA CYS A 43 7.61 6.60 -2.55
C CYS A 43 6.14 6.37 -2.26
N ASP A 44 5.49 5.51 -3.01
CA ASP A 44 4.07 5.19 -2.83
C ASP A 44 3.80 4.55 -1.46
N ILE A 45 4.63 3.60 -1.04
CA ILE A 45 4.43 2.96 0.27
C ILE A 45 4.61 3.93 1.43
N GLU A 46 5.55 4.87 1.33
CA GLU A 46 5.73 5.91 2.34
C GLU A 46 4.46 6.76 2.49
N MET A 47 3.87 7.18 1.38
CA MET A 47 2.64 7.96 1.35
C MET A 47 1.42 7.18 1.84
N LEU A 48 1.36 5.88 1.55
CA LEU A 48 0.31 5.01 2.07
C LEU A 48 0.43 4.86 3.59
N LEU A 49 1.64 4.66 4.10
CA LEU A 49 1.86 4.41 5.53
C LEU A 49 1.59 5.65 6.39
N ASN A 50 1.97 6.84 5.92
CA ASN A 50 1.81 8.07 6.70
C ASN A 50 0.44 8.74 6.55
N GLY A 51 -0.47 8.17 5.77
CA GLY A 51 -1.82 8.69 5.56
C GLY A 51 -1.95 9.74 4.46
N SER A 52 -0.86 10.09 3.77
CA SER A 52 -0.90 11.10 2.68
C SER A 52 -1.74 10.65 1.49
N PHE A 53 -1.87 9.35 1.27
CA PHE A 53 -2.72 8.78 0.22
C PHE A 53 -4.11 8.36 0.72
N SER A 54 -4.58 8.93 1.82
CA SER A 54 -5.96 8.69 2.25
C SER A 54 -6.96 9.02 1.14
N PRO A 55 -8.01 8.23 0.95
CA PRO A 55 -8.50 7.15 1.80
C PRO A 55 -7.92 5.76 1.49
N LEU A 56 -6.84 5.67 0.71
CA LEU A 56 -6.25 4.38 0.35
C LEU A 56 -5.70 3.65 1.59
N LYS A 57 -5.94 2.36 1.65
CA LYS A 57 -5.44 1.44 2.69
C LYS A 57 -4.34 0.51 2.19
N GLY A 58 -3.86 0.73 0.99
CA GLY A 58 -2.85 -0.07 0.33
C GLY A 58 -2.80 0.23 -1.15
N TYR A 59 -1.99 -0.51 -1.87
CA TYR A 59 -2.00 -0.44 -3.33
C TYR A 59 -3.37 -0.84 -3.87
N LEU A 60 -3.75 -0.27 -5.02
CA LEU A 60 -5.07 -0.50 -5.61
C LEU A 60 -5.28 -1.99 -5.96
N THR A 61 -6.47 -2.49 -5.67
CA THR A 61 -6.95 -3.76 -6.21
C THR A 61 -7.25 -3.61 -7.70
N GLU A 62 -7.45 -4.72 -8.41
CA GLU A 62 -7.80 -4.69 -9.84
C GLU A 62 -9.07 -3.85 -10.10
N ASN A 63 -10.10 -4.01 -9.27
CA ASN A 63 -11.34 -3.25 -9.42
C ASN A 63 -11.13 -1.75 -9.21
N GLU A 64 -10.38 -1.37 -8.19
CA GLU A 64 -10.03 0.03 -7.92
C GLU A 64 -9.15 0.61 -9.05
N TYR A 65 -8.18 -0.15 -9.51
CA TYR A 65 -7.30 0.23 -10.63
C TYR A 65 -8.11 0.54 -11.89
N ASN A 66 -9.01 -0.36 -12.26
CA ASN A 66 -9.85 -0.17 -13.44
C ASN A 66 -10.76 1.06 -13.29
N SER A 67 -11.33 1.27 -12.12
CA SER A 67 -12.17 2.45 -11.83
C SER A 67 -11.37 3.74 -11.97
N VAL A 68 -10.17 3.79 -11.43
CA VAL A 68 -9.27 4.96 -11.52
C VAL A 68 -8.90 5.24 -12.98
N ILE A 69 -8.55 4.22 -13.75
CA ILE A 69 -8.19 4.38 -15.18
C ILE A 69 -9.37 4.87 -16.00
N GLU A 70 -10.55 4.33 -15.78
CA GLU A 70 -11.74 4.64 -16.60
C GLU A 70 -12.46 5.92 -16.15
N ASN A 71 -12.53 6.16 -14.85
CA ASN A 71 -13.40 7.20 -14.28
C ASN A 71 -12.67 8.25 -13.45
N LEU A 72 -11.37 8.10 -13.21
CA LEU A 72 -10.57 8.94 -12.31
C LEU A 72 -11.11 8.96 -10.87
N CYS A 73 -11.79 7.89 -10.49
CA CYS A 73 -12.41 7.74 -9.18
C CYS A 73 -12.19 6.33 -8.63
N LEU A 74 -12.14 6.22 -7.30
CA LEU A 74 -12.26 4.94 -6.62
C LEU A 74 -13.67 4.37 -6.79
N THR A 75 -13.86 3.11 -6.48
CA THR A 75 -15.18 2.44 -6.62
C THR A 75 -16.26 3.06 -5.74
N ASP A 76 -15.89 3.76 -4.66
CA ASP A 76 -16.82 4.49 -3.79
C ASP A 76 -17.17 5.91 -4.31
N GLY A 77 -16.61 6.33 -5.43
CA GLY A 77 -16.85 7.63 -6.04
C GLY A 77 -15.89 8.74 -5.63
N ASN A 78 -14.97 8.50 -4.69
CA ASN A 78 -13.96 9.48 -4.35
C ASN A 78 -13.02 9.72 -5.54
N ILE A 79 -12.73 10.98 -5.85
CA ILE A 79 -11.82 11.34 -6.94
C ILE A 79 -10.41 10.84 -6.61
N TRP A 80 -9.86 10.05 -7.53
CA TRP A 80 -8.50 9.55 -7.42
C TRP A 80 -7.90 9.37 -8.81
N PRO A 81 -7.13 10.35 -9.32
CA PRO A 81 -6.74 10.39 -10.73
C PRO A 81 -5.43 9.66 -11.03
N ILE A 82 -4.75 9.12 -10.02
CA ILE A 82 -3.44 8.48 -10.18
C ILE A 82 -3.53 7.02 -9.73
N PRO A 83 -3.17 6.04 -10.58
CA PRO A 83 -3.14 4.64 -10.17
C PRO A 83 -1.95 4.38 -9.24
N ILE A 84 -2.22 4.03 -7.99
CA ILE A 84 -1.22 3.63 -7.00
C ILE A 84 -1.21 2.10 -6.97
N ASN A 85 -0.39 1.50 -7.80
CA ASN A 85 -0.37 0.05 -8.00
C ASN A 85 1.00 -0.56 -7.73
N LEU A 86 0.99 -1.83 -7.36
CA LEU A 86 2.17 -2.65 -7.18
C LEU A 86 2.23 -3.67 -8.31
N ASP A 87 3.15 -3.48 -9.24
CA ASP A 87 3.44 -4.42 -10.29
C ASP A 87 4.59 -5.34 -9.89
N VAL A 88 4.47 -6.61 -10.23
CA VAL A 88 5.46 -7.63 -9.95
C VAL A 88 5.78 -8.40 -11.23
N ASN A 89 6.96 -9.04 -11.28
CA ASN A 89 7.31 -9.84 -12.45
C ASN A 89 6.52 -11.16 -12.52
N GLU A 90 6.47 -11.77 -13.71
CA GLU A 90 5.73 -13.01 -13.94
C GLU A 90 6.20 -14.18 -13.08
N GLU A 91 7.50 -14.26 -12.83
CA GLU A 91 8.09 -15.33 -12.03
C GLU A 91 7.57 -15.31 -10.60
N LEU A 92 7.48 -14.12 -10.02
CA LEU A 92 6.94 -13.90 -8.69
C LEU A 92 5.44 -14.18 -8.65
N CYS A 93 4.70 -13.76 -9.67
CA CYS A 93 3.26 -14.02 -9.79
C CYS A 93 2.90 -15.51 -9.75
N LYS A 94 3.76 -16.37 -10.27
CA LYS A 94 3.55 -17.82 -10.26
C LYS A 94 3.62 -18.43 -8.86
N ASN A 95 4.29 -17.75 -7.94
CA ASN A 95 4.53 -18.22 -6.58
C ASN A 95 3.59 -17.58 -5.54
N ILE A 96 2.75 -16.66 -5.97
CA ILE A 96 1.83 -15.92 -5.09
C ILE A 96 0.40 -16.15 -5.56
N ASN A 97 -0.49 -16.49 -4.63
CA ASN A 97 -1.91 -16.62 -4.86
C ASN A 97 -2.67 -15.45 -4.23
N ASN A 98 -3.88 -15.21 -4.71
CA ASN A 98 -4.77 -14.22 -4.08
C ASN A 98 -5.01 -14.57 -2.61
N GLY A 99 -4.80 -13.58 -1.75
CA GLY A 99 -4.94 -13.74 -0.30
C GLY A 99 -3.65 -14.06 0.43
N ASP A 100 -2.57 -14.40 -0.29
CA ASP A 100 -1.27 -14.61 0.33
C ASP A 100 -0.70 -13.30 0.88
N LYS A 101 -0.02 -13.39 2.01
CA LYS A 101 0.72 -12.27 2.56
C LYS A 101 2.12 -12.23 1.97
N VAL A 102 2.59 -11.03 1.66
CA VAL A 102 3.96 -10.80 1.20
C VAL A 102 4.57 -9.65 1.98
N VAL A 103 5.90 -9.67 2.13
CA VAL A 103 6.62 -8.57 2.77
C VAL A 103 7.24 -7.66 1.70
N LEU A 104 7.03 -6.37 1.84
CA LEU A 104 7.59 -5.35 0.96
C LEU A 104 8.90 -4.85 1.57
N ARG A 105 9.99 -4.92 0.82
CA ARG A 105 11.33 -4.54 1.25
C ARG A 105 11.93 -3.47 0.36
N ASP A 106 12.82 -2.68 0.93
CA ASP A 106 13.65 -1.78 0.15
C ASP A 106 14.85 -2.51 -0.48
N HIS A 107 15.72 -1.76 -1.16
CA HIS A 107 16.91 -2.31 -1.83
C HIS A 107 17.96 -2.87 -0.86
N GLU A 108 17.92 -2.47 0.39
CA GLU A 108 18.82 -2.96 1.45
C GLU A 108 18.23 -4.18 2.18
N GLY A 109 17.02 -4.58 1.82
CA GLY A 109 16.33 -5.72 2.43
C GLY A 109 15.56 -5.38 3.70
N VAL A 110 15.38 -4.11 4.02
CA VAL A 110 14.60 -3.68 5.19
C VAL A 110 13.11 -3.92 4.92
N ALA A 111 12.44 -4.62 5.83
CA ALA A 111 11.00 -4.83 5.75
C ALA A 111 10.25 -3.53 6.08
N LEU A 112 9.42 -3.08 5.14
CA LEU A 112 8.68 -1.82 5.25
C LEU A 112 7.22 -2.04 5.57
N ALA A 113 6.60 -3.07 4.99
CA ALA A 113 5.19 -3.37 5.15
C ALA A 113 4.88 -4.83 4.81
N ILE A 114 3.74 -5.30 5.28
CA ILE A 114 3.14 -6.57 4.87
C ILE A 114 1.87 -6.25 4.08
N LEU A 115 1.79 -6.84 2.92
CA LEU A 115 0.64 -6.72 2.03
C LEU A 115 -0.20 -7.98 2.08
#